data_014c87ee5ee14fa845b50668e0bc73e3
#
_entry.id   014c87ee5ee14fa845b50668e0bc73e3
#
_cell.length_a   1.000
_cell.length_b   1.000
_cell.length_c   1.000
_cell.angle_alpha   90.00
_cell.angle_beta   90.00
_cell.angle_gamma   90.00
#
_symmetry.space_group_name_H-M   'P 1'
#
loop_
_entity.id
_entity.type
_entity.pdbx_description
1 polymer ?
#
loop_
_entity_poly.entity_id
_entity_poly.type
_entity_poly.pdbx_seq_one_letter_code
_entity_poly.pdbx_strand_id
1 'polypeptide(L)'
;SYKISNVNPGTYILKATYIGYESKEVEITVSADKTFEQDLALDYKTIEGKTIEVTAQARGQMDAINKQLKAKSIKNIISSDRIQELPDANAAEAVARVPGVSIRREGGEGNKVVIRGLSPKYNKITVNGTNLASTDPDDRSTDLSMISQYMLEGIEVTKAGTPDQEGDVLGGTVNFKLKKAKPGLHGNLVTQGMYNGLKETQDDYKLV
;
A
#
# COMPACT_ATOMS: atom_id res chain seq x y z
N SER A 1 -0.09 39.56 -23.04
CA SER A 1 -0.39 40.24 -24.31
C SER A 1 0.58 39.75 -25.38
N TYR A 2 0.14 39.65 -26.61
CA TYR A 2 0.93 39.28 -27.79
C TYR A 2 0.80 40.38 -28.85
N LYS A 3 1.78 40.51 -29.74
CA LYS A 3 1.77 41.41 -30.87
C LYS A 3 2.42 40.74 -32.07
N ILE A 4 1.71 40.66 -33.17
CA ILE A 4 2.22 40.18 -34.46
C ILE A 4 2.30 41.40 -35.39
N SER A 5 3.50 41.65 -35.93
CA SER A 5 3.75 42.84 -36.77
C SER A 5 4.03 42.39 -38.22
N ASN A 6 3.83 43.29 -39.18
CA ASN A 6 4.12 43.08 -40.62
C ASN A 6 3.33 41.91 -41.24
N VAL A 7 2.05 41.82 -40.93
CA VAL A 7 1.13 40.88 -41.58
C VAL A 7 0.52 41.53 -42.80
N ASN A 8 0.60 40.86 -43.96
CA ASN A 8 -0.03 41.35 -45.19
C ASN A 8 -1.56 41.37 -45.05
N PRO A 9 -2.27 42.27 -45.77
CA PRO A 9 -3.73 42.24 -45.82
C PRO A 9 -4.23 40.87 -46.31
N GLY A 10 -5.21 40.29 -45.60
CA GLY A 10 -5.76 38.99 -45.95
C GLY A 10 -6.54 38.36 -44.80
N THR A 11 -7.14 37.21 -45.04
CA THR A 11 -7.84 36.41 -44.03
C THR A 11 -6.90 35.33 -43.49
N TYR A 12 -6.82 35.21 -42.16
CA TYR A 12 -5.92 34.30 -41.44
C TYR A 12 -6.67 33.58 -40.36
N ILE A 13 -6.20 32.38 -40.03
CA ILE A 13 -6.66 31.65 -38.85
C ILE A 13 -5.64 31.88 -37.73
N LEU A 14 -6.07 32.56 -36.68
CA LEU A 14 -5.29 32.79 -35.48
C LEU A 14 -5.52 31.63 -34.52
N LYS A 15 -4.48 30.86 -34.26
CA LYS A 15 -4.49 29.70 -33.33
C LYS A 15 -3.79 30.07 -32.04
N ALA A 16 -4.49 29.97 -30.92
CA ALA A 16 -3.93 30.11 -29.58
C ALA A 16 -3.86 28.75 -28.87
N THR A 17 -2.69 28.46 -28.33
CA THR A 17 -2.44 27.24 -27.55
C THR A 17 -1.72 27.58 -26.25
N TYR A 18 -2.15 26.98 -25.14
CA TYR A 18 -1.48 27.10 -23.86
C TYR A 18 -1.58 25.79 -23.09
N ILE A 19 -0.56 25.50 -22.31
CA ILE A 19 -0.51 24.24 -21.53
C ILE A 19 -1.67 24.23 -20.52
N GLY A 20 -2.49 23.18 -20.57
CA GLY A 20 -3.65 23.02 -19.68
C GLY A 20 -4.94 23.67 -20.19
N TYR A 21 -4.92 24.24 -21.40
CA TYR A 21 -6.11 24.85 -22.03
C TYR A 21 -6.44 24.20 -23.38
N GLU A 22 -7.68 24.27 -23.79
CA GLU A 22 -8.09 23.86 -25.13
C GLU A 22 -7.57 24.86 -26.17
N SER A 23 -7.10 24.33 -27.30
CA SER A 23 -6.67 25.19 -28.40
C SER A 23 -7.87 25.89 -29.02
N LYS A 24 -7.78 27.19 -29.23
CA LYS A 24 -8.81 27.98 -29.88
C LYS A 24 -8.31 28.52 -31.19
N GLU A 25 -9.13 28.41 -32.22
CA GLU A 25 -8.89 28.95 -33.56
C GLU A 25 -9.95 29.97 -33.89
N VAL A 26 -9.53 31.12 -34.35
CA VAL A 26 -10.43 32.22 -34.75
C VAL A 26 -9.98 32.76 -36.09
N GLU A 27 -10.91 32.90 -37.04
CA GLU A 27 -10.66 33.54 -38.32
C GLU A 27 -10.65 35.04 -38.14
N ILE A 28 -9.60 35.70 -38.63
CA ILE A 28 -9.41 37.14 -38.56
C ILE A 28 -9.11 37.70 -39.95
N THR A 29 -9.60 38.89 -40.24
CA THR A 29 -9.30 39.62 -41.50
C THR A 29 -8.45 40.84 -41.19
N VAL A 30 -7.25 40.86 -41.74
CA VAL A 30 -6.28 41.95 -41.58
C VAL A 30 -6.42 42.90 -42.76
N SER A 31 -6.62 44.19 -42.48
CA SER A 31 -6.67 45.26 -43.48
C SER A 31 -5.36 46.04 -43.50
N ALA A 32 -5.04 46.63 -44.66
CA ALA A 32 -3.86 47.48 -44.78
C ALA A 32 -3.92 48.68 -43.83
N ASP A 33 -2.77 49.02 -43.24
CA ASP A 33 -2.55 50.17 -42.35
C ASP A 33 -3.46 50.26 -41.12
N LYS A 34 -4.03 49.13 -40.66
CA LYS A 34 -4.84 49.07 -39.45
C LYS A 34 -4.28 48.09 -38.45
N THR A 35 -4.34 48.43 -37.17
CA THR A 35 -4.11 47.52 -36.09
C THR A 35 -5.45 46.86 -35.72
N PHE A 36 -5.45 45.51 -35.67
CA PHE A 36 -6.61 44.74 -35.27
C PHE A 36 -6.31 44.15 -33.88
N GLU A 37 -7.23 44.33 -32.94
CA GLU A 37 -7.13 43.72 -31.58
C GLU A 37 -8.11 42.58 -31.50
N GLN A 38 -7.60 41.42 -31.02
CA GLN A 38 -8.39 40.23 -30.82
C GLN A 38 -8.06 39.60 -29.46
N ASP A 39 -9.06 39.59 -28.60
CA ASP A 39 -8.97 38.88 -27.36
C ASP A 39 -9.37 37.40 -27.53
N LEU A 40 -8.58 36.49 -26.96
CA LEU A 40 -8.81 35.07 -26.99
C LEU A 40 -8.95 34.55 -25.57
N ALA A 41 -10.17 34.22 -25.17
CA ALA A 41 -10.42 33.48 -23.97
C ALA A 41 -10.23 31.97 -24.25
N LEU A 42 -9.33 31.32 -23.52
CA LEU A 42 -9.10 29.87 -23.61
C LEU A 42 -9.81 29.19 -22.46
N ASP A 43 -10.48 28.09 -22.75
CA ASP A 43 -11.14 27.25 -21.77
C ASP A 43 -10.16 26.22 -21.23
N TYR A 44 -10.28 25.85 -19.93
CA TYR A 44 -9.46 24.84 -19.35
C TYR A 44 -9.70 23.49 -20.04
N LYS A 45 -8.63 22.87 -20.49
CA LYS A 45 -8.69 21.50 -20.97
C LYS A 45 -8.95 20.60 -19.77
N THR A 46 -10.18 20.17 -19.59
CA THR A 46 -10.50 19.11 -18.64
C THR A 46 -9.86 17.85 -19.18
N ILE A 47 -8.73 17.46 -18.62
CA ILE A 47 -8.20 16.12 -18.84
C ILE A 47 -9.18 15.20 -18.11
N GLU A 48 -10.14 14.66 -18.82
CA GLU A 48 -10.84 13.46 -18.38
C GLU A 48 -9.76 12.36 -18.31
N GLY A 49 -9.08 12.32 -17.19
CA GLY A 49 -8.26 11.17 -16.86
C GLY A 49 -9.21 9.98 -16.90
N LYS A 50 -8.88 8.93 -17.69
CA LYS A 50 -9.52 7.63 -17.54
C LYS A 50 -9.64 7.42 -16.04
N THR A 51 -10.85 7.25 -15.54
CA THR A 51 -11.09 6.92 -14.15
C THR A 51 -10.32 5.61 -13.93
N ILE A 52 -9.14 5.72 -13.36
CA ILE A 52 -8.43 4.54 -12.88
C ILE A 52 -9.29 4.12 -11.70
N GLU A 53 -10.06 3.06 -11.86
CA GLU A 53 -10.69 2.38 -10.74
C GLU A 53 -9.56 1.88 -9.84
N VAL A 54 -9.14 2.76 -8.96
CA VAL A 54 -8.21 2.40 -7.89
C VAL A 54 -9.02 1.59 -6.91
N THR A 55 -8.96 0.27 -7.03
CA THR A 55 -9.58 -0.64 -6.08
C THR A 55 -9.09 -0.29 -4.67
N ALA A 56 -9.90 -0.57 -3.65
CA ALA A 56 -9.49 -0.36 -2.25
C ALA A 56 -8.14 -1.05 -1.96
N GLN A 57 -7.91 -2.22 -2.54
CA GLN A 57 -6.67 -2.99 -2.48
C GLN A 57 -5.46 -2.21 -3.03
N ALA A 58 -5.59 -1.59 -4.21
CA ALA A 58 -4.51 -0.79 -4.79
C ALA A 58 -4.18 0.44 -3.91
N ARG A 59 -5.19 1.06 -3.26
CA ARG A 59 -4.97 2.16 -2.30
C ARG A 59 -4.22 1.70 -1.06
N GLY A 60 -4.59 0.55 -0.50
CA GLY A 60 -3.90 -0.02 0.67
C GLY A 60 -2.43 -0.32 0.39
N GLN A 61 -2.12 -0.90 -0.76
CA GLN A 61 -0.75 -1.16 -1.19
C GLN A 61 0.05 0.14 -1.42
N MET A 62 -0.54 1.14 -2.08
CA MET A 62 0.11 2.44 -2.29
C MET A 62 0.39 3.18 -0.98
N ASP A 63 -0.52 3.12 -0.01
CA ASP A 63 -0.30 3.69 1.31
C ASP A 63 0.84 2.99 2.06
N ALA A 64 0.92 1.67 2.00
CA ALA A 64 2.03 0.89 2.56
C ALA A 64 3.37 1.29 1.93
N ILE A 65 3.45 1.42 0.61
CA ILE A 65 4.65 1.86 -0.12
C ILE A 65 5.03 3.28 0.29
N ASN A 66 4.08 4.21 0.35
CA ASN A 66 4.34 5.60 0.75
C ASN A 66 4.84 5.70 2.20
N LYS A 67 4.29 4.93 3.12
CA LYS A 67 4.77 4.83 4.50
C LYS A 67 6.18 4.25 4.57
N GLN A 68 6.48 3.26 3.74
CA GLN A 68 7.81 2.65 3.64
C GLN A 68 8.85 3.65 3.12
N LEU A 69 8.52 4.42 2.06
CA LEU A 69 9.41 5.45 1.49
C LEU A 69 9.67 6.62 2.45
N LYS A 70 8.69 7.00 3.26
CA LYS A 70 8.81 8.07 4.26
C LYS A 70 9.46 7.63 5.56
N ALA A 71 9.69 6.34 5.76
CA ALA A 71 10.27 5.82 6.99
C ALA A 71 11.75 6.23 7.12
N LYS A 72 12.14 6.68 8.31
CA LYS A 72 13.54 7.04 8.63
C LYS A 72 14.46 5.82 8.80
N SER A 73 13.91 4.61 8.82
CA SER A 73 14.63 3.34 8.95
C SER A 73 14.21 2.37 7.86
N ILE A 74 14.99 1.32 7.63
CA ILE A 74 14.65 0.26 6.66
C ILE A 74 13.47 -0.55 7.21
N LYS A 75 12.26 -0.18 6.78
CA LYS A 75 11.00 -0.84 7.11
C LYS A 75 10.41 -1.52 5.89
N ASN A 76 9.85 -2.70 6.12
CA ASN A 76 8.94 -3.33 5.17
C ASN A 76 7.53 -3.27 5.76
N ILE A 77 6.57 -2.81 4.97
CA ILE A 77 5.18 -2.67 5.40
C ILE A 77 4.30 -3.52 4.48
N ILE A 78 3.49 -4.38 5.08
CA ILE A 78 2.51 -5.21 4.38
C ILE A 78 1.12 -4.70 4.76
N SER A 79 0.28 -4.41 3.77
CA SER A 79 -1.11 -3.99 3.99
C SER A 79 -2.02 -5.19 4.32
N SER A 80 -3.19 -4.92 4.90
CA SER A 80 -4.21 -5.93 5.17
C SER A 80 -4.61 -6.71 3.92
N ASP A 81 -4.75 -6.00 2.80
CA ASP A 81 -5.16 -6.62 1.54
C ASP A 81 -4.11 -7.63 1.06
N ARG A 82 -2.83 -7.27 1.20
CA ARG A 82 -1.73 -8.17 0.86
C ARG A 82 -1.64 -9.37 1.79
N ILE A 83 -1.98 -9.21 3.05
CA ILE A 83 -2.04 -10.31 4.03
C ILE A 83 -3.16 -11.29 3.62
N GLN A 84 -4.31 -10.78 3.16
CA GLN A 84 -5.49 -11.58 2.84
C GLN A 84 -5.49 -12.19 1.43
N GLU A 85 -4.56 -11.80 0.56
CA GLU A 85 -4.43 -12.40 -0.79
C GLU A 85 -4.14 -13.90 -0.75
N LEU A 86 -3.55 -14.39 0.32
CA LEU A 86 -3.14 -15.77 0.44
C LEU A 86 -3.77 -16.41 1.70
N PRO A 87 -4.16 -17.69 1.61
CA PRO A 87 -4.82 -18.40 2.71
C PRO A 87 -3.80 -18.82 3.77
N ASP A 88 -3.22 -17.85 4.47
CA ASP A 88 -2.31 -18.13 5.58
C ASP A 88 -3.07 -18.60 6.81
N ALA A 89 -2.47 -19.50 7.57
CA ALA A 89 -3.07 -19.99 8.81
C ALA A 89 -3.06 -18.92 9.91
N ASN A 90 -1.95 -18.18 10.02
CA ASN A 90 -1.73 -17.19 11.08
C ASN A 90 -0.82 -16.04 10.67
N ALA A 91 -0.58 -15.11 11.59
CA ALA A 91 0.23 -13.93 11.35
C ALA A 91 1.71 -14.23 11.06
N ALA A 92 2.26 -15.34 11.60
CA ALA A 92 3.65 -15.73 11.34
C ALA A 92 3.88 -16.04 9.86
N GLU A 93 2.95 -16.77 9.22
CA GLU A 93 3.04 -17.09 7.80
C GLU A 93 3.01 -15.82 6.93
N ALA A 94 2.18 -14.85 7.28
CA ALA A 94 2.12 -13.58 6.59
C ALA A 94 3.44 -12.80 6.68
N VAL A 95 4.10 -12.81 7.85
CA VAL A 95 5.40 -12.14 8.05
C VAL A 95 6.52 -12.83 7.28
N ALA A 96 6.47 -14.15 7.08
CA ALA A 96 7.49 -14.91 6.37
C ALA A 96 7.71 -14.45 4.91
N ARG A 97 6.74 -13.72 4.34
CA ARG A 97 6.85 -13.16 2.98
C ARG A 97 7.71 -11.92 2.88
N VAL A 98 8.09 -11.35 4.01
CA VAL A 98 9.01 -10.21 4.03
C VAL A 98 10.41 -10.70 3.68
N PRO A 99 11.09 -10.12 2.67
CA PRO A 99 12.45 -10.51 2.35
C PRO A 99 13.37 -10.47 3.57
N GLY A 100 14.15 -11.54 3.79
CA GLY A 100 15.05 -11.67 4.94
C GLY A 100 14.37 -12.02 6.27
N VAL A 101 13.12 -12.44 6.20
CA VAL A 101 12.37 -13.01 7.31
C VAL A 101 12.06 -14.47 6.98
N SER A 102 12.22 -15.33 7.96
CA SER A 102 11.78 -16.72 7.91
C SER A 102 11.02 -17.07 9.19
N ILE A 103 10.39 -18.21 9.23
CA ILE A 103 9.64 -18.67 10.40
C ILE A 103 10.14 -20.01 10.89
N ARG A 104 10.10 -20.20 12.19
CA ARG A 104 10.21 -21.53 12.78
C ARG A 104 8.81 -22.14 12.81
N ARG A 105 8.73 -23.41 12.47
CA ARG A 105 7.50 -24.20 12.49
C ARG A 105 7.54 -25.20 13.61
N GLU A 106 6.40 -25.37 14.24
CA GLU A 106 6.20 -26.38 15.25
C GLU A 106 4.83 -27.03 15.01
N GLY A 107 4.76 -28.34 14.96
CA GLY A 107 3.54 -29.06 14.59
C GLY A 107 3.04 -28.77 13.16
N GLY A 108 3.89 -28.27 12.26
CA GLY A 108 3.53 -27.90 10.90
C GLY A 108 3.09 -26.43 10.72
N GLU A 109 2.80 -25.73 11.81
CA GLU A 109 2.41 -24.31 11.80
C GLU A 109 3.57 -23.38 12.11
N GLY A 110 3.60 -22.23 11.46
CA GLY A 110 4.55 -21.16 11.76
C GLY A 110 4.22 -20.53 13.10
N ASN A 111 5.18 -20.53 14.04
CA ASN A 111 4.94 -19.97 15.37
C ASN A 111 5.90 -18.85 15.76
N LYS A 112 7.16 -18.88 15.33
CA LYS A 112 8.17 -17.91 15.73
C LYS A 112 8.86 -17.28 14.53
N VAL A 113 9.14 -15.98 14.59
CA VAL A 113 9.78 -15.22 13.51
C VAL A 113 11.29 -15.21 13.69
N VAL A 114 12.01 -15.43 12.60
CA VAL A 114 13.46 -15.36 12.46
C VAL A 114 13.80 -14.23 11.49
N ILE A 115 14.48 -13.18 11.94
CA ILE A 115 14.87 -12.05 11.11
C ILE A 115 16.37 -12.12 10.86
N ARG A 116 16.78 -12.08 9.58
CA ARG A 116 18.19 -12.14 9.16
C ARG A 116 18.95 -13.36 9.70
N GLY A 117 18.26 -14.48 9.88
CA GLY A 117 18.84 -15.72 10.40
C GLY A 117 19.15 -15.72 11.91
N LEU A 118 18.82 -14.64 12.64
CA LEU A 118 19.02 -14.58 14.07
C LEU A 118 17.91 -15.32 14.82
N SER A 119 18.25 -15.97 15.92
CA SER A 119 17.29 -16.68 16.76
C SER A 119 16.09 -15.80 17.14
N PRO A 120 14.87 -16.36 17.20
CA PRO A 120 13.64 -15.61 17.53
C PRO A 120 13.73 -14.78 18.81
N LYS A 121 14.49 -15.24 19.82
CA LYS A 121 14.69 -14.52 21.09
C LYS A 121 15.34 -13.12 20.95
N TYR A 122 15.97 -12.83 19.81
CA TYR A 122 16.59 -11.54 19.51
C TYR A 122 15.67 -10.61 18.70
N ASN A 123 14.46 -11.03 18.44
CA ASN A 123 13.45 -10.25 17.74
C ASN A 123 12.44 -9.68 18.74
N LYS A 124 11.99 -8.46 18.50
CA LYS A 124 10.92 -7.83 19.27
C LYS A 124 9.62 -7.93 18.51
N ILE A 125 8.59 -8.43 19.17
CA ILE A 125 7.25 -8.50 18.63
C ILE A 125 6.37 -7.48 19.36
N THR A 126 5.68 -6.65 18.61
CA THR A 126 4.78 -5.64 19.18
C THR A 126 3.41 -5.70 18.50
N VAL A 127 2.39 -5.33 19.24
CA VAL A 127 1.02 -5.15 18.75
C VAL A 127 0.62 -3.70 19.01
N ASN A 128 0.35 -2.96 17.96
CA ASN A 128 0.12 -1.50 18.00
C ASN A 128 1.22 -0.73 18.77
N GLY A 129 2.46 -1.21 18.68
CA GLY A 129 3.61 -0.63 19.39
C GLY A 129 3.82 -1.14 20.82
N THR A 130 2.87 -1.86 21.40
CA THR A 130 3.00 -2.47 22.73
C THR A 130 3.73 -3.80 22.63
N ASN A 131 4.74 -4.01 23.47
CA ASN A 131 5.52 -5.25 23.48
C ASN A 131 4.64 -6.46 23.82
N LEU A 132 4.74 -7.49 23.00
CA LEU A 132 4.11 -8.78 23.27
C LEU A 132 5.14 -9.70 23.96
N ALA A 133 4.91 -9.94 25.24
CA ALA A 133 5.79 -10.78 26.03
C ALA A 133 5.75 -12.25 25.59
N SER A 134 6.85 -12.97 25.80
CA SER A 134 6.85 -14.43 25.67
C SER A 134 5.98 -15.06 26.75
N THR A 135 5.30 -16.13 26.39
CA THR A 135 4.55 -16.98 27.33
C THR A 135 5.41 -18.14 27.85
N ASP A 136 6.59 -18.32 27.26
CA ASP A 136 7.55 -19.35 27.66
C ASP A 136 8.59 -18.77 28.65
N PRO A 137 8.69 -19.27 29.87
CA PRO A 137 9.65 -18.76 30.85
C PRO A 137 11.10 -18.99 30.46
N ASP A 138 11.38 -20.03 29.67
CA ASP A 138 12.73 -20.40 29.24
C ASP A 138 13.15 -19.84 27.90
N ASP A 139 12.20 -19.29 27.13
CA ASP A 139 12.45 -18.70 25.81
C ASP A 139 11.83 -17.31 25.71
N ARG A 140 12.66 -16.31 25.45
CA ARG A 140 12.21 -14.91 25.24
C ARG A 140 11.50 -14.69 23.91
N SER A 141 11.38 -15.71 23.06
CA SER A 141 10.69 -15.60 21.78
C SER A 141 9.18 -15.61 21.95
N THR A 142 8.50 -14.82 21.14
CA THR A 142 7.04 -14.71 21.16
C THR A 142 6.42 -15.68 20.17
N ASP A 143 5.41 -16.43 20.62
CA ASP A 143 4.60 -17.29 19.79
C ASP A 143 3.50 -16.48 19.08
N LEU A 144 3.42 -16.61 17.76
CA LEU A 144 2.50 -15.89 16.90
C LEU A 144 1.34 -16.75 16.38
N SER A 145 1.27 -18.02 16.76
CA SER A 145 0.21 -18.93 16.30
C SER A 145 -1.20 -18.45 16.69
N MET A 146 -1.29 -17.73 17.82
CA MET A 146 -2.56 -17.18 18.34
C MET A 146 -3.02 -15.89 17.64
N ILE A 147 -2.18 -15.27 16.80
CA ILE A 147 -2.52 -14.01 16.13
C ILE A 147 -3.15 -14.32 14.78
N SER A 148 -4.47 -14.12 14.68
CA SER A 148 -5.20 -14.29 13.43
C SER A 148 -4.86 -13.20 12.43
N GLN A 149 -4.60 -13.58 11.18
CA GLN A 149 -4.39 -12.63 10.08
C GLN A 149 -5.60 -11.71 9.83
N TYR A 150 -6.80 -12.14 10.15
CA TYR A 150 -8.03 -11.37 9.92
C TYR A 150 -8.16 -10.15 10.85
N MET A 151 -7.47 -10.17 11.98
CA MET A 151 -7.42 -9.04 12.91
C MET A 151 -6.47 -7.94 12.45
N LEU A 152 -5.60 -8.21 11.47
CA LEU A 152 -4.52 -7.32 11.09
C LEU A 152 -4.96 -6.29 10.05
N GLU A 153 -4.65 -5.02 10.32
CA GLU A 153 -4.67 -3.91 9.36
C GLU A 153 -3.39 -3.87 8.54
N GLY A 154 -2.27 -4.32 9.12
CA GLY A 154 -0.98 -4.37 8.46
C GLY A 154 0.11 -4.90 9.38
N ILE A 155 1.26 -5.16 8.77
CA ILE A 155 2.47 -5.63 9.46
C ILE A 155 3.61 -4.71 9.08
N GLU A 156 4.33 -4.20 10.08
CA GLU A 156 5.54 -3.40 9.90
C GLU A 156 6.74 -4.19 10.40
N VAL A 157 7.71 -4.46 9.54
CA VAL A 157 8.95 -5.14 9.89
C VAL A 157 10.12 -4.17 9.77
N THR A 158 10.77 -3.88 10.88
CA THR A 158 12.00 -3.08 10.94
C THR A 158 13.18 -4.00 11.16
N LYS A 159 14.10 -4.05 10.19
CA LYS A 159 15.24 -4.99 10.22
C LYS A 159 16.49 -4.41 10.87
N ALA A 160 16.55 -3.11 11.05
CA ALA A 160 17.65 -2.43 11.73
C ALA A 160 17.10 -1.72 12.96
N GLY A 161 17.73 -1.92 14.11
CA GLY A 161 17.41 -1.16 15.31
C GLY A 161 17.62 0.35 15.08
N THR A 162 16.70 1.14 15.59
CA THR A 162 16.84 2.59 15.67
C THR A 162 17.27 2.97 17.09
N PRO A 163 17.92 4.11 17.33
CA PRO A 163 18.42 4.49 18.66
C PRO A 163 17.33 4.61 19.74
N ASP A 164 16.07 4.69 19.32
CA ASP A 164 14.88 4.74 20.18
C ASP A 164 14.39 3.34 20.61
N GLN A 165 14.98 2.25 20.07
CA GLN A 165 14.63 0.88 20.41
C GLN A 165 15.53 0.32 21.52
N GLU A 166 15.01 -0.69 22.21
CA GLU A 166 15.77 -1.40 23.23
C GLU A 166 17.01 -2.07 22.64
N GLY A 167 18.13 -2.03 23.35
CA GLY A 167 19.43 -2.50 22.87
C GLY A 167 19.54 -4.03 22.73
N ASP A 168 18.59 -4.80 23.22
CA ASP A 168 18.54 -6.25 23.12
C ASP A 168 17.88 -6.76 21.82
N VAL A 169 17.35 -5.85 20.99
CA VAL A 169 16.71 -6.16 19.71
C VAL A 169 17.76 -6.20 18.59
N LEU A 170 18.44 -7.34 18.46
CA LEU A 170 19.50 -7.51 17.46
C LEU A 170 18.98 -7.90 16.07
N GLY A 171 17.91 -8.69 16.02
CA GLY A 171 17.31 -9.18 14.77
C GLY A 171 16.48 -8.13 14.06
N GLY A 172 15.57 -7.56 14.79
CA GLY A 172 14.61 -6.56 14.30
C GLY A 172 13.31 -6.57 15.08
N THR A 173 12.40 -5.72 14.67
CA THR A 173 11.08 -5.58 15.28
C THR A 173 9.99 -5.89 14.27
N VAL A 174 9.00 -6.69 14.67
CA VAL A 174 7.75 -6.90 13.94
C VAL A 174 6.63 -6.25 14.73
N ASN A 175 5.94 -5.30 14.10
CA ASN A 175 4.81 -4.61 14.70
C ASN A 175 3.52 -4.95 13.95
N PHE A 176 2.63 -5.65 14.62
CA PHE A 176 1.30 -5.97 14.12
C PHE A 176 0.37 -4.81 14.39
N LYS A 177 -0.20 -4.24 13.34
CA LYS A 177 -1.25 -3.23 13.44
C LYS A 177 -2.61 -3.92 13.41
N LEU A 178 -3.39 -3.74 14.44
CA LEU A 178 -4.74 -4.28 14.51
C LEU A 178 -5.73 -3.35 13.80
N LYS A 179 -6.74 -3.93 13.18
CA LYS A 179 -7.86 -3.20 12.61
C LYS A 179 -8.57 -2.40 13.70
N LYS A 180 -8.86 -1.15 13.39
CA LYS A 180 -9.69 -0.31 14.27
C LYS A 180 -11.16 -0.60 14.03
N ALA A 181 -11.93 -0.72 15.09
CA ALA A 181 -13.38 -0.83 15.00
C ALA A 181 -13.95 0.41 14.30
N LYS A 182 -14.84 0.17 13.33
CA LYS A 182 -15.62 1.24 12.69
C LYS A 182 -16.93 1.39 13.44
N PRO A 183 -17.49 2.62 13.52
CA PRO A 183 -18.82 2.80 14.14
C PRO A 183 -19.89 2.08 13.30
N GLY A 184 -20.84 1.44 13.98
CA GLY A 184 -21.91 0.66 13.35
C GLY A 184 -21.67 -0.86 13.40
N LEU A 185 -22.66 -1.61 12.93
CA LEU A 185 -22.57 -3.07 12.82
C LEU A 185 -21.82 -3.44 11.54
N HIS A 186 -20.64 -4.03 11.69
CA HIS A 186 -19.86 -4.54 10.59
C HIS A 186 -19.52 -6.00 10.84
N GLY A 187 -19.74 -6.84 9.83
CA GLY A 187 -19.40 -8.25 9.88
C GLY A 187 -18.83 -8.71 8.53
N ASN A 188 -17.93 -9.65 8.58
CA ASN A 188 -17.40 -10.35 7.41
C ASN A 188 -17.52 -11.86 7.67
N LEU A 189 -18.24 -12.55 6.81
CA LEU A 189 -18.39 -14.00 6.89
C LEU A 189 -17.57 -14.63 5.76
N VAL A 190 -16.56 -15.39 6.14
CA VAL A 190 -15.70 -16.11 5.19
C VAL A 190 -15.93 -17.61 5.40
N THR A 191 -16.36 -18.30 4.35
CA THR A 191 -16.48 -19.76 4.34
C THR A 191 -15.48 -20.34 3.35
N GLN A 192 -14.65 -21.27 3.81
CA GLN A 192 -13.70 -22.00 2.98
C GLN A 192 -13.99 -23.49 3.10
N GLY A 193 -13.96 -24.18 1.98
CA GLY A 193 -14.04 -25.64 1.91
C GLY A 193 -12.91 -26.18 1.04
N MET A 194 -12.36 -27.31 1.39
CA MET A 194 -11.32 -28.00 0.63
C MET A 194 -11.85 -29.37 0.19
N TYR A 195 -11.67 -29.70 -1.07
CA TYR A 195 -11.97 -31.00 -1.62
C TYR A 195 -10.68 -31.72 -2.02
N ASN A 196 -10.48 -32.91 -1.49
CA ASN A 196 -9.34 -33.75 -1.85
C ASN A 196 -9.75 -34.71 -2.97
N GLY A 197 -9.37 -34.37 -4.21
CA GLY A 197 -9.69 -35.18 -5.39
C GLY A 197 -9.02 -36.56 -5.45
N LEU A 198 -7.97 -36.79 -4.65
CA LEU A 198 -7.29 -38.10 -4.57
C LEU A 198 -8.00 -39.07 -3.63
N LYS A 199 -8.65 -38.55 -2.60
CA LYS A 199 -9.39 -39.34 -1.60
C LYS A 199 -10.89 -39.26 -1.75
N GLU A 200 -11.38 -38.42 -2.66
CA GLU A 200 -12.80 -38.12 -2.88
C GLU A 200 -13.53 -37.71 -1.58
N THR A 201 -12.82 -37.04 -0.68
CA THR A 201 -13.31 -36.58 0.61
C THR A 201 -13.29 -35.07 0.73
N GLN A 202 -14.24 -34.52 1.48
CA GLN A 202 -14.24 -33.13 1.89
C GLN A 202 -13.51 -33.05 3.23
N ASP A 203 -12.27 -32.58 3.21
CA ASP A 203 -11.37 -32.73 4.37
C ASP A 203 -11.38 -31.53 5.33
N ASP A 204 -11.92 -30.34 4.96
CA ASP A 204 -11.87 -29.20 5.87
C ASP A 204 -12.98 -28.14 5.62
N TYR A 205 -13.50 -27.58 6.72
CA TYR A 205 -14.38 -26.42 6.71
C TYR A 205 -13.82 -25.35 7.63
N LYS A 206 -13.63 -24.15 7.12
CA LYS A 206 -13.29 -23.00 7.93
C LYS A 206 -14.40 -21.97 7.85
N LEU A 207 -14.97 -21.60 9.00
CA LEU A 207 -15.89 -20.51 9.17
C LEU A 207 -15.21 -19.42 9.99
N VAL A 208 -15.12 -18.19 9.47
CA VAL A 208 -14.50 -17.03 10.15
C VAL A 208 -15.43 -15.83 10.07
#